data_214a55f5761095c61a426747f33dbf09
#
_entry.id   214a55f5761095c61a426747f33dbf09
#
_cell.length_a   1.000
_cell.length_b   1.000
_cell.length_c   1.000
_cell.angle_alpha   90.00
_cell.angle_beta   90.00
_cell.angle_gamma   90.00
#
_symmetry.space_group_name_H-M   'P 1'
#
loop_
_entity.id
_entity.type
_entity.pdbx_description
1 polymer ?
#
loop_
_entity_poly.entity_id
_entity_poly.type
_entity_poly.pdbx_seq_one_letter_code
_entity_poly.pdbx_strand_id
1 'polypeptide(L)'
;MKKIFGLALAGLTLLTAVSCSDSSFNSKYEDPSKTSTVGVPQVFTGILYKGNNWMNPAYYRYYVQSTTSGFYSGVIGNANSRGRFRGASEGYYNTRWQNFYDMLTQYRLLEDNYNKLEEAQQPSNKIFLLLGRTIMQAQLHEMLSIWGDVPYTGASTIWKTSNYADAKAKDVFDSDVETYKTILKDLKEVGDYFAAGNLNATGLASLKRQDFTVADGKADIWQRYVNSLRLRIALHLATHGECVSDAKAAIKEILENPSTYPLIDDNSQNQGVAADTQTDEFNYGKSVSQALSGNGNSSGSQTMLDAM
;
A
#
# COMPACT_ATOMS: atom_id res chain seq x y z
N MET A 1 -12.68 36.80 62.89
CA MET A 1 -12.41 37.21 61.52
C MET A 1 -11.39 36.28 60.82
N LYS A 2 -10.30 35.87 61.41
CA LYS A 2 -9.28 35.00 60.73
C LYS A 2 -9.79 33.60 60.31
N LYS A 3 -10.78 33.03 61.00
CA LYS A 3 -11.31 31.69 60.66
C LYS A 3 -12.31 31.70 59.47
N ILE A 4 -12.97 32.82 59.20
CA ILE A 4 -13.93 32.98 58.09
C ILE A 4 -13.17 33.22 56.77
N PHE A 5 -12.02 33.88 56.81
CA PHE A 5 -11.17 34.05 55.63
C PHE A 5 -10.53 32.75 55.15
N GLY A 6 -10.21 31.84 56.06
CA GLY A 6 -9.65 30.52 55.72
C GLY A 6 -10.65 29.62 55.00
N LEU A 7 -11.94 29.65 55.37
CA LEU A 7 -13.00 28.88 54.75
C LEU A 7 -13.39 29.44 53.35
N ALA A 8 -13.35 30.75 53.18
CA ALA A 8 -13.63 31.39 51.88
C ALA A 8 -12.51 31.11 50.86
N LEU A 9 -11.24 31.05 51.31
CA LEU A 9 -10.11 30.74 50.43
C LEU A 9 -10.09 29.25 50.02
N ALA A 10 -10.46 28.32 50.95
CA ALA A 10 -10.59 26.89 50.64
C ALA A 10 -11.76 26.59 49.70
N GLY A 11 -12.86 27.35 49.78
CA GLY A 11 -14.00 27.24 48.86
C GLY A 11 -13.69 27.73 47.47
N LEU A 12 -12.83 28.75 47.32
CA LEU A 12 -12.44 29.29 46.01
C LEU A 12 -11.46 28.37 45.26
N THR A 13 -10.60 27.63 45.94
CA THR A 13 -9.68 26.68 45.35
C THR A 13 -10.33 25.37 44.88
N LEU A 14 -11.47 24.99 45.48
CA LEU A 14 -12.26 23.83 45.04
C LEU A 14 -13.09 24.08 43.78
N LEU A 15 -13.39 25.36 43.46
CA LEU A 15 -14.14 25.75 42.25
C LEU A 15 -13.24 25.82 40.99
N THR A 16 -11.94 25.86 41.13
CA THR A 16 -11.00 25.89 39.99
C THR A 16 -10.57 24.50 39.51
N ALA A 17 -10.87 23.42 40.27
CA ALA A 17 -10.48 22.06 39.92
C ALA A 17 -11.46 21.30 39.01
N VAL A 18 -12.59 21.94 38.63
CA VAL A 18 -13.65 21.29 37.80
C VAL A 18 -13.54 21.68 36.31
N SER A 19 -12.51 22.40 35.91
CA SER A 19 -12.46 23.07 34.61
C SER A 19 -11.85 22.25 33.45
N CYS A 20 -11.41 21.02 33.65
CA CYS A 20 -10.87 20.21 32.55
C CYS A 20 -11.39 18.79 32.63
N SER A 21 -12.66 18.55 32.28
CA SER A 21 -13.04 17.21 31.85
C SER A 21 -12.62 17.04 30.40
N ASP A 22 -11.97 15.94 30.07
CA ASP A 22 -11.55 15.61 28.69
C ASP A 22 -12.70 15.73 27.69
N SER A 23 -13.93 15.47 28.12
CA SER A 23 -15.14 15.62 27.28
C SER A 23 -15.46 17.07 26.91
N SER A 24 -15.28 18.05 27.84
CA SER A 24 -15.54 19.45 27.53
C SER A 24 -14.44 20.12 26.72
N PHE A 25 -13.21 19.62 26.84
CA PHE A 25 -12.08 20.02 26.01
C PHE A 25 -12.28 19.49 24.58
N ASN A 26 -12.53 18.21 24.41
CA ASN A 26 -12.71 17.57 23.10
C ASN A 26 -13.89 18.17 22.33
N SER A 27 -15.04 18.45 22.98
CA SER A 27 -16.20 19.04 22.30
C SER A 27 -15.98 20.50 21.83
N LYS A 28 -15.06 21.24 22.47
CA LYS A 28 -14.76 22.65 22.11
C LYS A 28 -13.61 22.77 21.10
N TYR A 29 -12.77 21.74 21.01
CA TYR A 29 -11.55 21.75 20.19
C TYR A 29 -11.55 20.65 19.13
N GLU A 30 -12.67 19.95 18.93
CA GLU A 30 -12.84 19.14 17.71
C GLU A 30 -12.70 20.07 16.49
N ASP A 31 -11.66 19.85 15.74
CA ASP A 31 -11.48 20.55 14.46
C ASP A 31 -12.58 20.07 13.49
N PRO A 32 -13.53 20.93 13.12
CA PRO A 32 -14.65 20.52 12.26
C PRO A 32 -14.18 20.10 10.84
N SER A 33 -12.93 20.39 10.49
CA SER A 33 -12.31 19.92 9.24
C SER A 33 -11.71 18.52 9.35
N LYS A 34 -11.63 17.96 10.57
CA LYS A 34 -11.12 16.61 10.82
C LYS A 34 -12.26 15.70 11.29
N THR A 35 -12.34 14.54 10.65
CA THR A 35 -13.26 13.50 11.13
C THR A 35 -12.56 12.63 12.18
N SER A 36 -13.26 12.37 13.28
CA SER A 36 -12.80 11.43 14.32
C SER A 36 -13.04 9.97 13.96
N THR A 37 -13.89 9.72 12.95
CA THR A 37 -14.22 8.37 12.47
C THR A 37 -14.11 8.31 10.96
N VAL A 38 -13.19 7.50 10.46
CA VAL A 38 -13.00 7.30 9.02
C VAL A 38 -13.56 5.93 8.64
N GLY A 39 -14.47 5.89 7.69
CA GLY A 39 -15.06 4.65 7.18
C GLY A 39 -14.05 3.82 6.35
N VAL A 40 -14.34 2.52 6.20
CA VAL A 40 -13.52 1.60 5.40
C VAL A 40 -13.26 2.11 3.97
N PRO A 41 -14.27 2.67 3.25
CA PRO A 41 -14.05 3.20 1.90
C PRO A 41 -13.05 4.35 1.85
N GLN A 42 -13.10 5.28 2.81
CA GLN A 42 -12.18 6.44 2.86
C GLN A 42 -10.75 6.02 3.22
N VAL A 43 -10.58 5.01 4.09
CA VAL A 43 -9.25 4.47 4.40
C VAL A 43 -8.64 3.80 3.17
N PHE A 44 -9.44 3.11 2.35
CA PHE A 44 -8.99 2.57 1.06
C PHE A 44 -8.47 3.69 0.15
N THR A 45 -9.19 4.79 0.01
CA THR A 45 -8.71 5.98 -0.72
C THR A 45 -7.39 6.51 -0.15
N GLY A 46 -7.24 6.49 1.18
CA GLY A 46 -5.99 6.85 1.86
C GLY A 46 -4.81 5.95 1.49
N ILE A 47 -5.04 4.64 1.29
CA ILE A 47 -4.01 3.70 0.80
C ILE A 47 -3.58 4.06 -0.62
N LEU A 48 -4.52 4.33 -1.52
CA LEU A 48 -4.24 4.75 -2.89
C LEU A 48 -3.43 6.05 -2.91
N TYR A 49 -3.81 7.02 -2.09
CA TYR A 49 -3.11 8.31 -1.99
C TYR A 49 -1.68 8.15 -1.49
N LYS A 50 -1.46 7.38 -0.44
CA LYS A 50 -0.11 7.11 0.09
C LYS A 50 0.74 6.30 -0.88
N GLY A 51 0.12 5.45 -1.69
CA GLY A 51 0.78 4.60 -2.67
C GLY A 51 1.08 5.27 -4.01
N ASN A 52 0.59 6.47 -4.28
CA ASN A 52 0.61 7.09 -5.61
C ASN A 52 2.00 7.09 -6.28
N ASN A 53 3.05 7.40 -5.55
CA ASN A 53 4.43 7.46 -6.05
C ASN A 53 5.06 6.08 -6.30
N TRP A 54 4.42 4.99 -5.86
CA TRP A 54 4.95 3.63 -5.92
C TRP A 54 4.06 2.67 -6.73
N MET A 55 2.80 3.04 -6.92
CA MET A 55 1.87 2.29 -7.77
C MET A 55 2.06 2.60 -9.25
N ASN A 56 2.60 3.77 -9.56
CA ASN A 56 2.85 4.25 -10.91
C ASN A 56 4.34 4.50 -11.17
N PRO A 57 4.77 4.59 -12.43
CA PRO A 57 6.06 5.17 -12.79
C PRO A 57 6.11 6.62 -12.31
N ALA A 58 6.80 6.87 -11.21
CA ALA A 58 6.97 8.20 -10.61
C ALA A 58 8.44 8.43 -10.30
N TYR A 59 8.79 9.67 -9.96
CA TYR A 59 10.17 10.09 -9.72
C TYR A 59 10.92 9.15 -8.77
N TYR A 60 10.39 8.90 -7.57
CA TYR A 60 11.06 8.04 -6.58
C TYR A 60 11.16 6.59 -7.02
N ARG A 61 10.10 6.03 -7.60
CA ARG A 61 10.11 4.67 -8.11
C ARG A 61 11.12 4.52 -9.25
N TYR A 62 11.15 5.47 -10.17
CA TYR A 62 12.13 5.50 -11.25
C TYR A 62 13.55 5.50 -10.70
N TYR A 63 13.85 6.36 -9.72
CA TYR A 63 15.19 6.44 -9.13
C TYR A 63 15.60 5.15 -8.44
N VAL A 64 14.75 4.52 -7.64
CA VAL A 64 15.05 3.23 -7.02
C VAL A 64 15.30 2.17 -8.09
N GLN A 65 14.41 2.03 -9.06
CA GLN A 65 14.52 1.01 -10.09
C GLN A 65 15.70 1.26 -11.03
N SER A 66 15.93 2.48 -11.48
CA SER A 66 17.03 2.79 -12.41
C SER A 66 18.39 2.63 -11.77
N THR A 67 18.53 2.96 -10.49
CA THR A 67 19.83 2.90 -9.77
C THR A 67 20.12 1.54 -9.14
N THR A 68 19.17 0.62 -9.16
CA THR A 68 19.31 -0.76 -8.66
C THR A 68 19.12 -1.78 -9.78
N SER A 69 17.89 -2.25 -9.93
CA SER A 69 17.56 -3.33 -10.88
C SER A 69 17.91 -2.98 -12.33
N GLY A 70 17.72 -1.73 -12.73
CA GLY A 70 18.05 -1.26 -14.07
C GLY A 70 19.53 -1.35 -14.39
N PHE A 71 20.42 -0.91 -13.47
CA PHE A 71 21.86 -1.03 -13.65
C PHE A 71 22.35 -2.45 -13.44
N TYR A 72 21.85 -3.16 -12.44
CA TYR A 72 22.29 -4.52 -12.12
C TYR A 72 21.91 -5.50 -13.22
N SER A 73 20.73 -5.36 -13.82
CA SER A 73 20.34 -6.14 -14.99
C SER A 73 21.09 -5.75 -16.28
N GLY A 74 21.69 -4.56 -16.30
CA GLY A 74 22.33 -4.03 -17.50
C GLY A 74 21.35 -3.45 -18.52
N VAL A 75 20.09 -3.21 -18.16
CA VAL A 75 19.09 -2.55 -19.03
C VAL A 75 19.41 -1.06 -19.17
N ILE A 76 19.84 -0.42 -18.09
CA ILE A 76 20.23 0.99 -18.06
C ILE A 76 21.76 1.08 -17.94
N GLY A 77 22.37 1.88 -18.80
CA GLY A 77 23.77 2.28 -18.71
C GLY A 77 23.90 3.65 -18.01
N ASN A 78 25.14 3.95 -17.57
CA ASN A 78 25.46 5.25 -17.02
C ASN A 78 26.63 5.87 -17.82
N ALA A 79 26.36 7.02 -18.45
CA ALA A 79 27.35 7.72 -19.28
C ALA A 79 28.59 8.18 -18.52
N ASN A 80 28.52 8.35 -17.19
CA ASN A 80 29.64 8.79 -16.35
C ASN A 80 30.53 7.64 -15.85
N SER A 81 30.53 6.49 -16.50
CA SER A 81 31.39 5.34 -16.17
C SER A 81 31.30 4.87 -14.71
N ARG A 82 30.19 5.16 -14.05
CA ARG A 82 29.93 4.63 -12.71
C ARG A 82 29.63 3.15 -12.85
N GLY A 83 30.39 2.32 -12.16
CA GLY A 83 30.26 0.89 -12.26
C GLY A 83 28.83 0.38 -12.09
N ARG A 84 28.52 -0.72 -12.78
CA ARG A 84 27.20 -1.38 -12.82
C ARG A 84 26.59 -1.66 -11.42
N PHE A 85 27.43 -1.91 -10.44
CA PHE A 85 27.03 -2.25 -9.06
C PHE A 85 27.21 -1.09 -8.07
N ARG A 86 27.32 0.14 -8.54
CA ARG A 86 27.36 1.30 -7.66
C ARG A 86 25.95 1.59 -7.17
N GLY A 87 25.74 1.44 -5.85
CA GLY A 87 24.45 1.65 -5.21
C GLY A 87 23.85 3.04 -5.43
N ALA A 88 22.54 3.12 -5.32
CA ALA A 88 21.80 4.36 -5.28
C ALA A 88 22.17 5.20 -4.07
N SER A 89 21.79 6.47 -4.10
CA SER A 89 21.80 7.30 -2.90
C SER A 89 20.94 6.65 -1.81
N GLU A 90 21.46 6.54 -0.60
CA GLU A 90 20.79 5.98 0.57
C GLU A 90 19.39 6.57 0.80
N GLY A 91 19.21 7.87 0.52
CA GLY A 91 17.93 8.56 0.68
C GLY A 91 16.78 7.94 -0.11
N TYR A 92 17.01 7.39 -1.31
CA TYR A 92 15.94 6.77 -2.10
C TYR A 92 15.47 5.44 -1.52
N TYR A 93 16.38 4.64 -0.98
CA TYR A 93 16.03 3.39 -0.29
C TYR A 93 15.26 3.65 0.99
N ASN A 94 15.71 4.63 1.79
CA ASN A 94 15.02 5.05 3.00
C ASN A 94 13.62 5.56 2.70
N THR A 95 13.45 6.35 1.63
CA THR A 95 12.13 6.82 1.19
C THR A 95 11.22 5.66 0.81
N ARG A 96 11.72 4.66 0.07
CA ARG A 96 10.94 3.47 -0.28
C ARG A 96 10.52 2.68 0.94
N TRP A 97 11.45 2.46 1.88
CA TRP A 97 11.18 1.77 3.14
C TRP A 97 10.11 2.48 3.95
N GLN A 98 10.27 3.77 4.23
CA GLN A 98 9.31 4.57 4.99
C GLN A 98 7.93 4.59 4.34
N ASN A 99 7.86 4.81 3.04
CA ASN A 99 6.60 4.87 2.31
C ASN A 99 5.82 3.54 2.37
N PHE A 100 6.51 2.40 2.31
CA PHE A 100 5.87 1.10 2.47
C PHE A 100 5.17 0.98 3.84
N TYR A 101 5.85 1.34 4.93
CA TYR A 101 5.28 1.26 6.28
C TYR A 101 4.19 2.31 6.53
N ASP A 102 4.26 3.46 5.88
CA ASP A 102 3.16 4.43 5.88
C ASP A 102 1.90 3.84 5.22
N MET A 103 2.06 3.18 4.08
CA MET A 103 0.96 2.46 3.41
C MET A 103 0.45 1.30 4.27
N LEU A 104 1.36 0.52 4.85
CA LEU A 104 1.01 -0.61 5.72
C LEU A 104 0.21 -0.13 6.94
N THR A 105 0.54 1.02 7.51
CA THR A 105 -0.22 1.62 8.61
C THR A 105 -1.66 1.94 8.19
N GLN A 106 -1.86 2.50 6.99
CA GLN A 106 -3.20 2.73 6.46
C GLN A 106 -3.95 1.40 6.20
N TYR A 107 -3.26 0.40 5.70
CA TYR A 107 -3.87 -0.91 5.48
C TYR A 107 -4.26 -1.59 6.82
N ARG A 108 -3.42 -1.50 7.86
CA ARG A 108 -3.79 -1.98 9.20
C ARG A 108 -5.01 -1.27 9.77
N LEU A 109 -5.15 0.03 9.50
CA LEU A 109 -6.35 0.79 9.87
C LEU A 109 -7.59 0.32 9.07
N LEU A 110 -7.42 -0.01 7.79
CA LEU A 110 -8.48 -0.58 6.96
C LEU A 110 -8.98 -1.92 7.53
N GLU A 111 -8.05 -2.83 7.85
CA GLU A 111 -8.36 -4.13 8.47
C GLU A 111 -9.10 -3.95 9.80
N ASP A 112 -8.60 -3.07 10.66
CA ASP A 112 -9.17 -2.81 11.98
C ASP A 112 -10.59 -2.23 11.89
N ASN A 113 -10.79 -1.24 11.01
CA ASN A 113 -12.10 -0.64 10.78
C ASN A 113 -13.10 -1.66 10.19
N TYR A 114 -12.65 -2.49 9.25
CA TYR A 114 -13.49 -3.55 8.69
C TYR A 114 -13.90 -4.57 9.75
N ASN A 115 -12.98 -5.01 10.58
CA ASN A 115 -13.23 -6.01 11.62
C ASN A 115 -14.15 -5.49 12.75
N LYS A 116 -14.27 -4.17 12.90
CA LYS A 116 -15.18 -3.53 13.86
C LYS A 116 -16.59 -3.29 13.30
N LEU A 117 -16.81 -3.54 12.01
CA LEU A 117 -18.14 -3.39 11.42
C LEU A 117 -19.09 -4.46 11.93
N GLU A 118 -20.34 -4.05 12.14
CA GLU A 118 -21.44 -4.99 12.33
C GLU A 118 -21.55 -5.94 11.13
N GLU A 119 -21.97 -7.19 11.37
CA GLU A 119 -22.05 -8.24 10.35
C GLU A 119 -22.82 -7.78 9.10
N ALA A 120 -23.91 -7.04 9.29
CA ALA A 120 -24.73 -6.50 8.19
C ALA A 120 -23.99 -5.48 7.29
N GLN A 121 -22.92 -4.85 7.78
CA GLN A 121 -22.14 -3.85 7.05
C GLN A 121 -20.96 -4.46 6.29
N GLN A 122 -20.50 -5.63 6.71
CA GLN A 122 -19.31 -6.27 6.14
C GLN A 122 -19.42 -6.56 4.63
N PRO A 123 -20.55 -7.07 4.09
CA PRO A 123 -20.66 -7.37 2.66
C PRO A 123 -20.42 -6.17 1.74
N SER A 124 -20.90 -4.98 2.11
CA SER A 124 -20.70 -3.76 1.33
C SER A 124 -19.29 -3.18 1.43
N ASN A 125 -18.53 -3.59 2.45
CA ASN A 125 -17.18 -3.11 2.70
C ASN A 125 -16.09 -4.15 2.33
N LYS A 126 -16.48 -5.41 2.07
CA LYS A 126 -15.55 -6.51 1.76
C LYS A 126 -14.64 -6.19 0.58
N ILE A 127 -15.17 -5.55 -0.45
CA ILE A 127 -14.41 -5.21 -1.66
C ILE A 127 -13.23 -4.29 -1.34
N PHE A 128 -13.40 -3.31 -0.44
CA PHE A 128 -12.33 -2.39 -0.05
C PHE A 128 -11.20 -3.08 0.71
N LEU A 129 -11.56 -4.01 1.62
CA LEU A 129 -10.59 -4.83 2.32
C LEU A 129 -9.74 -5.63 1.35
N LEU A 130 -10.38 -6.30 0.40
CA LEU A 130 -9.71 -7.17 -0.58
C LEU A 130 -8.85 -6.38 -1.57
N LEU A 131 -9.32 -5.23 -2.04
CA LEU A 131 -8.54 -4.37 -2.91
C LEU A 131 -7.37 -3.69 -2.18
N GLY A 132 -7.57 -3.24 -0.94
CA GLY A 132 -6.48 -2.75 -0.09
C GLY A 132 -5.42 -3.82 0.13
N ARG A 133 -5.83 -5.07 0.38
CA ARG A 133 -4.93 -6.23 0.47
C ARG A 133 -4.16 -6.43 -0.84
N THR A 134 -4.82 -6.40 -1.98
CA THR A 134 -4.19 -6.56 -3.30
C THR A 134 -3.07 -5.53 -3.51
N ILE A 135 -3.34 -4.27 -3.20
CA ILE A 135 -2.34 -3.20 -3.31
C ILE A 135 -1.15 -3.47 -2.38
N MET A 136 -1.41 -3.85 -1.14
CA MET A 136 -0.35 -4.14 -0.18
C MET A 136 0.48 -5.36 -0.59
N GLN A 137 -0.13 -6.41 -1.15
CA GLN A 137 0.60 -7.58 -1.65
C GLN A 137 1.51 -7.22 -2.83
N ALA A 138 1.07 -6.31 -3.72
CA ALA A 138 1.92 -5.79 -4.79
C ALA A 138 3.15 -5.04 -4.25
N GLN A 139 2.94 -4.21 -3.23
CA GLN A 139 4.02 -3.45 -2.59
C GLN A 139 4.96 -4.34 -1.77
N LEU A 140 4.40 -5.32 -1.06
CA LEU A 140 5.15 -6.28 -0.26
C LEU A 140 6.05 -7.16 -1.15
N HIS A 141 5.53 -7.64 -2.29
CA HIS A 141 6.35 -8.35 -3.27
C HIS A 141 7.57 -7.54 -3.71
N GLU A 142 7.42 -6.24 -3.96
CA GLU A 142 8.54 -5.37 -4.32
C GLU A 142 9.54 -5.23 -3.16
N MET A 143 9.06 -5.10 -1.91
CA MET A 143 9.91 -5.05 -0.72
C MET A 143 10.73 -6.33 -0.56
N LEU A 144 10.08 -7.49 -0.63
CA LEU A 144 10.76 -8.79 -0.55
C LEU A 144 11.79 -8.97 -1.66
N SER A 145 11.49 -8.50 -2.87
CA SER A 145 12.42 -8.60 -4.02
C SER A 145 13.68 -7.74 -3.85
N ILE A 146 13.64 -6.68 -3.03
CA ILE A 146 14.77 -5.77 -2.81
C ILE A 146 15.55 -6.15 -1.53
N TRP A 147 14.84 -6.50 -0.45
CA TRP A 147 15.44 -6.67 0.88
C TRP A 147 15.42 -8.11 1.40
N GLY A 148 14.71 -9.04 0.76
CA GLY A 148 14.47 -10.37 1.33
C GLY A 148 13.47 -10.28 2.49
N ASP A 149 13.82 -10.83 3.64
CA ASP A 149 12.99 -10.76 4.84
C ASP A 149 12.71 -9.32 5.25
N VAL A 150 11.44 -9.01 5.58
CA VAL A 150 11.01 -7.70 6.05
C VAL A 150 9.98 -7.83 7.18
N PRO A 151 9.89 -6.89 8.11
CA PRO A 151 8.80 -6.86 9.08
C PRO A 151 7.46 -6.58 8.39
N TYR A 152 6.52 -7.50 8.49
CA TYR A 152 5.19 -7.34 7.87
C TYR A 152 4.05 -7.72 8.82
N THR A 153 4.04 -8.95 9.33
CA THR A 153 2.90 -9.52 10.07
C THR A 153 2.55 -8.72 11.32
N GLY A 154 3.56 -8.36 12.12
CA GLY A 154 3.38 -7.57 13.34
C GLY A 154 3.59 -6.07 13.17
N ALA A 155 4.13 -5.65 12.05
CA ALA A 155 4.52 -4.26 11.82
C ALA A 155 3.32 -3.30 11.70
N SER A 156 3.57 -2.01 11.99
CA SER A 156 2.57 -0.93 11.91
C SER A 156 1.35 -1.12 12.83
N THR A 157 1.53 -1.72 14.02
CA THR A 157 0.44 -2.02 14.97
C THR A 157 0.51 -1.28 16.29
N ILE A 158 1.51 -0.43 16.53
CA ILE A 158 1.74 0.28 17.80
C ILE A 158 0.51 1.10 18.25
N TRP A 159 -0.19 1.72 17.35
CA TRP A 159 -1.37 2.53 17.62
C TRP A 159 -2.57 1.70 18.14
N LYS A 160 -2.60 0.38 17.87
CA LYS A 160 -3.66 -0.53 18.37
C LYS A 160 -3.52 -0.83 19.86
N THR A 161 -2.29 -0.93 20.35
CA THR A 161 -2.00 -1.39 21.72
C THR A 161 -1.67 -0.24 22.65
N SER A 162 -1.27 0.92 22.13
CA SER A 162 -0.67 2.03 22.88
C SER A 162 0.49 1.58 23.78
N ASN A 163 1.04 0.38 23.52
CA ASN A 163 2.11 -0.26 24.29
C ASN A 163 3.29 -0.51 23.35
N TYR A 164 4.32 0.31 23.51
CA TYR A 164 5.54 0.24 22.70
C TYR A 164 6.27 -1.11 22.84
N ALA A 165 6.32 -1.68 24.04
CA ALA A 165 7.01 -2.94 24.28
C ALA A 165 6.34 -4.10 23.54
N ASP A 166 5.01 -4.18 23.55
CA ASP A 166 4.24 -5.19 22.81
C ASP A 166 4.37 -5.03 21.31
N ALA A 167 4.33 -3.80 20.82
CA ALA A 167 4.49 -3.51 19.40
C ALA A 167 5.90 -3.89 18.93
N LYS A 168 6.93 -3.53 19.69
CA LYS A 168 8.33 -3.90 19.40
C LYS A 168 8.56 -5.41 19.42
N ALA A 169 7.92 -6.15 20.32
CA ALA A 169 8.03 -7.61 20.38
C ALA A 169 7.43 -8.31 19.14
N LYS A 170 6.51 -7.64 18.44
CA LYS A 170 5.87 -8.14 17.20
C LYS A 170 6.56 -7.64 15.92
N ASP A 171 7.47 -6.68 16.04
CA ASP A 171 8.21 -6.10 14.92
C ASP A 171 9.45 -6.97 14.66
N VAL A 172 9.20 -8.16 14.12
CA VAL A 172 10.22 -9.13 13.73
C VAL A 172 10.25 -9.24 12.21
N PHE A 173 11.41 -9.61 11.67
CA PHE A 173 11.54 -9.92 10.24
C PHE A 173 10.81 -11.23 9.94
N ASP A 174 9.84 -11.15 9.05
CA ASP A 174 9.12 -12.32 8.55
C ASP A 174 9.93 -12.99 7.45
N SER A 175 9.93 -14.32 7.40
CA SER A 175 10.55 -15.08 6.33
C SER A 175 9.93 -14.70 4.98
N ASP A 176 10.77 -14.41 3.99
CA ASP A 176 10.32 -14.12 2.62
C ASP A 176 9.54 -15.29 2.03
N VAL A 177 9.98 -16.55 2.24
CA VAL A 177 9.32 -17.77 1.76
C VAL A 177 7.89 -17.87 2.29
N GLU A 178 7.69 -17.77 3.60
CA GLU A 178 6.35 -17.86 4.20
C GLU A 178 5.47 -16.67 3.82
N THR A 179 6.08 -15.50 3.68
CA THR A 179 5.40 -14.29 3.24
C THR A 179 4.94 -14.43 1.78
N TYR A 180 5.76 -14.98 0.89
CA TYR A 180 5.37 -15.25 -0.50
C TYR A 180 4.24 -16.28 -0.62
N LYS A 181 4.26 -17.35 0.17
CA LYS A 181 3.14 -18.32 0.23
C LYS A 181 1.85 -17.63 0.65
N THR A 182 1.93 -16.73 1.64
CA THR A 182 0.79 -15.90 2.08
C THR A 182 0.29 -14.98 0.97
N ILE A 183 1.19 -14.29 0.25
CA ILE A 183 0.83 -13.44 -0.89
C ILE A 183 0.04 -14.21 -1.96
N LEU A 184 0.53 -15.39 -2.36
CA LEU A 184 -0.15 -16.21 -3.37
C LEU A 184 -1.54 -16.66 -2.91
N LYS A 185 -1.69 -17.05 -1.63
CA LYS A 185 -2.96 -17.41 -1.02
C LYS A 185 -3.92 -16.23 -0.96
N ASP A 186 -3.47 -15.09 -0.49
CA ASP A 186 -4.29 -13.89 -0.35
C ASP A 186 -4.80 -13.40 -1.71
N LEU A 187 -3.93 -13.37 -2.73
CA LEU A 187 -4.33 -12.97 -4.09
C LEU A 187 -5.28 -14.00 -4.72
N LYS A 188 -5.15 -15.29 -4.38
CA LYS A 188 -6.13 -16.31 -4.77
C LYS A 188 -7.49 -16.00 -4.15
N GLU A 189 -7.56 -15.73 -2.83
CA GLU A 189 -8.82 -15.39 -2.16
C GLU A 189 -9.52 -14.21 -2.83
N VAL A 190 -8.74 -13.18 -3.22
CA VAL A 190 -9.30 -12.03 -3.93
C VAL A 190 -9.79 -12.40 -5.33
N GLY A 191 -9.03 -13.20 -6.08
CA GLY A 191 -9.43 -13.70 -7.40
C GLY A 191 -10.72 -14.51 -7.32
N ASP A 192 -10.83 -15.41 -6.36
CA ASP A 192 -12.03 -16.25 -6.12
C ASP A 192 -13.25 -15.40 -5.74
N TYR A 193 -13.07 -14.34 -4.94
CA TYR A 193 -14.14 -13.39 -4.61
C TYR A 193 -14.75 -12.72 -5.85
N PHE A 194 -13.91 -12.29 -6.79
CA PHE A 194 -14.39 -11.74 -8.06
C PHE A 194 -15.02 -12.80 -8.95
N ALA A 195 -14.41 -13.99 -9.03
CA ALA A 195 -14.90 -15.11 -9.84
C ALA A 195 -16.27 -15.62 -9.40
N ALA A 196 -16.58 -15.54 -8.10
CA ALA A 196 -17.90 -15.91 -7.57
C ALA A 196 -19.04 -15.03 -8.08
N GLY A 197 -18.77 -13.83 -8.58
CA GLY A 197 -19.74 -12.93 -9.22
C GLY A 197 -20.77 -12.30 -8.28
N ASN A 198 -20.74 -12.61 -6.99
CA ASN A 198 -21.70 -12.15 -5.99
C ASN A 198 -21.27 -10.81 -5.36
N LEU A 199 -20.92 -9.84 -6.20
CA LEU A 199 -20.43 -8.55 -5.73
C LEU A 199 -21.56 -7.69 -5.16
N ASN A 200 -21.34 -7.11 -3.98
CA ASN A 200 -22.33 -6.26 -3.32
C ASN A 200 -22.52 -4.95 -4.09
N ALA A 201 -23.76 -4.65 -4.53
CA ALA A 201 -24.08 -3.48 -5.33
C ALA A 201 -23.78 -2.16 -4.61
N THR A 202 -24.05 -2.08 -3.29
CA THR A 202 -23.72 -0.89 -2.49
C THR A 202 -22.19 -0.70 -2.39
N GLY A 203 -21.46 -1.78 -2.23
CA GLY A 203 -19.99 -1.78 -2.24
C GLY A 203 -19.42 -1.27 -3.55
N LEU A 204 -19.93 -1.75 -4.70
CA LEU A 204 -19.54 -1.29 -6.02
C LEU A 204 -19.85 0.19 -6.25
N ALA A 205 -21.05 0.65 -5.88
CA ALA A 205 -21.42 2.05 -5.99
C ALA A 205 -20.54 2.96 -5.10
N SER A 206 -20.12 2.47 -3.95
CA SER A 206 -19.17 3.17 -3.09
C SER A 206 -17.76 3.15 -3.68
N LEU A 207 -17.30 2.02 -4.23
CA LEU A 207 -16.00 1.90 -4.88
C LEU A 207 -15.86 2.90 -6.03
N LYS A 208 -16.88 3.08 -6.86
CA LYS A 208 -16.89 4.08 -7.93
C LYS A 208 -16.60 5.51 -7.45
N ARG A 209 -16.94 5.83 -6.21
CA ARG A 209 -16.69 7.18 -5.62
C ARG A 209 -15.32 7.30 -4.94
N GLN A 210 -14.72 6.19 -4.56
CA GLN A 210 -13.51 6.16 -3.74
C GLN A 210 -12.27 5.76 -4.53
N ASP A 211 -12.46 5.09 -5.67
CA ASP A 211 -11.38 4.60 -6.51
C ASP A 211 -11.01 5.66 -7.55
N PHE A 212 -9.88 6.32 -7.34
CA PHE A 212 -9.30 7.25 -8.31
C PHE A 212 -8.19 6.61 -9.15
N THR A 213 -8.14 5.28 -9.18
CA THR A 213 -7.28 4.56 -10.13
C THR A 213 -7.88 4.57 -11.54
N VAL A 214 -7.11 4.10 -12.52
CA VAL A 214 -7.57 3.95 -13.89
C VAL A 214 -8.76 2.99 -14.00
N ALA A 215 -8.91 2.05 -13.06
CA ALA A 215 -10.08 1.17 -13.00
C ALA A 215 -11.38 1.93 -12.75
N ASP A 216 -11.33 3.09 -12.09
CA ASP A 216 -12.50 3.95 -11.88
C ASP A 216 -13.70 3.18 -11.29
N GLY A 217 -13.43 2.31 -10.33
CA GLY A 217 -14.42 1.47 -9.65
C GLY A 217 -14.92 0.26 -10.46
N LYS A 218 -14.36 -0.04 -11.64
CA LYS A 218 -14.76 -1.17 -12.46
C LYS A 218 -14.19 -2.48 -11.90
N ALA A 219 -15.08 -3.37 -11.50
CA ALA A 219 -14.72 -4.63 -10.87
C ALA A 219 -13.96 -5.57 -11.81
N ASP A 220 -14.27 -5.58 -13.11
CA ASP A 220 -13.61 -6.40 -14.13
C ASP A 220 -12.14 -5.99 -14.33
N ILE A 221 -11.83 -4.69 -14.30
CA ILE A 221 -10.45 -4.19 -14.36
C ILE A 221 -9.67 -4.60 -13.11
N TRP A 222 -10.28 -4.50 -11.93
CA TRP A 222 -9.67 -4.96 -10.70
C TRP A 222 -9.43 -6.48 -10.68
N GLN A 223 -10.40 -7.28 -11.16
CA GLN A 223 -10.26 -8.73 -11.26
C GLN A 223 -9.06 -9.11 -12.16
N ARG A 224 -8.96 -8.49 -13.34
CA ARG A 224 -7.83 -8.70 -14.25
C ARG A 224 -6.50 -8.32 -13.62
N TYR A 225 -6.47 -7.19 -12.92
CA TYR A 225 -5.27 -6.75 -12.20
C TYR A 225 -4.82 -7.76 -11.14
N VAL A 226 -5.74 -8.21 -10.28
CA VAL A 226 -5.46 -9.19 -9.22
C VAL A 226 -4.87 -10.48 -9.80
N ASN A 227 -5.49 -11.02 -10.83
CA ASN A 227 -5.06 -12.27 -11.45
C ASN A 227 -3.72 -12.12 -12.16
N SER A 228 -3.52 -11.00 -12.87
CA SER A 228 -2.24 -10.69 -13.53
C SER A 228 -1.11 -10.46 -12.53
N LEU A 229 -1.41 -9.80 -11.40
CA LEU A 229 -0.47 -9.64 -10.31
C LEU A 229 -0.08 -11.00 -9.71
N ARG A 230 -1.08 -11.86 -9.43
CA ARG A 230 -0.83 -13.21 -8.92
C ARG A 230 0.02 -14.03 -9.88
N LEU A 231 -0.28 -13.99 -11.17
CA LEU A 231 0.52 -14.67 -12.20
C LEU A 231 1.94 -14.12 -12.25
N ARG A 232 2.13 -12.80 -12.24
CA ARG A 232 3.45 -12.17 -12.25
C ARG A 232 4.30 -12.61 -11.06
N ILE A 233 3.71 -12.63 -9.86
CA ILE A 233 4.39 -13.04 -8.64
C ILE A 233 4.71 -14.55 -8.70
N ALA A 234 3.78 -15.38 -9.14
CA ALA A 234 4.00 -16.81 -9.31
C ALA A 234 5.13 -17.11 -10.33
N LEU A 235 5.20 -16.37 -11.45
CA LEU A 235 6.29 -16.49 -12.40
C LEU A 235 7.65 -16.12 -11.79
N HIS A 236 7.70 -15.05 -10.99
CA HIS A 236 8.90 -14.69 -10.24
C HIS A 236 9.35 -15.81 -9.30
N LEU A 237 8.39 -16.46 -8.63
CA LEU A 237 8.64 -17.53 -7.66
C LEU A 237 8.86 -18.91 -8.29
N ALA A 238 8.66 -19.08 -9.59
CA ALA A 238 8.79 -20.37 -10.27
C ALA A 238 10.20 -20.99 -10.20
N THR A 239 11.19 -20.19 -9.79
CA THR A 239 12.57 -20.59 -9.53
C THR A 239 13.05 -20.25 -8.12
N HIS A 240 12.17 -19.81 -7.23
CA HIS A 240 12.52 -19.32 -5.89
C HIS A 240 12.33 -20.40 -4.82
N GLY A 241 13.35 -21.21 -4.61
CA GLY A 241 13.47 -22.13 -3.48
C GLY A 241 12.21 -22.96 -3.18
N GLU A 242 11.73 -22.87 -1.97
CA GLU A 242 10.56 -23.63 -1.47
C GLU A 242 9.22 -23.15 -2.03
N CYS A 243 9.15 -21.96 -2.66
CA CYS A 243 7.94 -21.44 -3.27
C CYS A 243 7.60 -22.07 -4.63
N VAL A 244 8.52 -22.82 -5.24
CA VAL A 244 8.41 -23.35 -6.61
C VAL A 244 7.13 -24.18 -6.82
N SER A 245 6.75 -25.03 -5.86
CA SER A 245 5.57 -25.88 -5.98
C SER A 245 4.29 -25.03 -6.02
N ASP A 246 4.13 -24.11 -5.07
CA ASP A 246 2.94 -23.26 -4.97
C ASP A 246 2.85 -22.29 -6.16
N ALA A 247 3.98 -21.78 -6.61
CA ALA A 247 4.07 -20.93 -7.79
C ALA A 247 3.61 -21.65 -9.06
N LYS A 248 4.11 -22.86 -9.32
CA LYS A 248 3.70 -23.68 -10.47
C LYS A 248 2.23 -24.06 -10.42
N ALA A 249 1.70 -24.37 -9.24
CA ALA A 249 0.27 -24.64 -9.05
C ALA A 249 -0.58 -23.40 -9.37
N ALA A 250 -0.18 -22.23 -8.90
CA ALA A 250 -0.86 -20.97 -9.18
C ALA A 250 -0.83 -20.61 -10.68
N ILE A 251 0.31 -20.76 -11.35
CA ILE A 251 0.45 -20.53 -12.80
C ILE A 251 -0.51 -21.46 -13.56
N LYS A 252 -0.48 -22.75 -13.24
CA LYS A 252 -1.34 -23.75 -13.89
C LYS A 252 -2.81 -23.40 -13.70
N GLU A 253 -3.24 -23.14 -12.46
CA GLU A 253 -4.62 -22.81 -12.12
C GLU A 253 -5.12 -21.60 -12.94
N ILE A 254 -4.33 -20.50 -13.01
CA ILE A 254 -4.73 -19.29 -13.72
C ILE A 254 -4.83 -19.55 -15.23
N LEU A 255 -3.83 -20.19 -15.82
CA LEU A 255 -3.76 -20.38 -17.27
C LEU A 255 -4.75 -21.41 -17.79
N GLU A 256 -5.10 -22.42 -17.00
CA GLU A 256 -6.11 -23.44 -17.36
C GLU A 256 -7.55 -22.94 -17.15
N ASN A 257 -7.77 -21.82 -16.44
CA ASN A 257 -9.09 -21.30 -16.12
C ASN A 257 -9.24 -19.80 -16.51
N PRO A 258 -9.04 -19.41 -17.77
CA PRO A 258 -9.01 -18.00 -18.19
C PRO A 258 -10.36 -17.28 -18.02
N SER A 259 -11.48 -17.99 -17.99
CA SER A 259 -12.79 -17.41 -17.72
C SER A 259 -12.99 -17.07 -16.24
N THR A 260 -12.39 -17.85 -15.33
CA THR A 260 -12.45 -17.66 -13.88
C THR A 260 -11.43 -16.62 -13.44
N TYR A 261 -10.24 -16.66 -14.04
CA TYR A 261 -9.12 -15.77 -13.74
C TYR A 261 -8.66 -14.98 -14.98
N PRO A 262 -9.52 -14.07 -15.51
CA PRO A 262 -9.15 -13.27 -16.67
C PRO A 262 -7.92 -12.41 -16.34
N LEU A 263 -7.05 -12.28 -17.33
CA LEU A 263 -5.81 -11.49 -17.23
C LEU A 263 -5.97 -10.15 -17.95
N ILE A 264 -5.06 -9.22 -17.69
CA ILE A 264 -4.87 -8.02 -18.50
C ILE A 264 -4.30 -8.48 -19.84
N ASP A 265 -5.00 -8.19 -20.93
CA ASP A 265 -4.64 -8.53 -22.32
C ASP A 265 -4.59 -7.31 -23.25
N ASP A 266 -4.94 -6.13 -22.75
CA ASP A 266 -4.90 -4.86 -23.47
C ASP A 266 -4.47 -3.70 -22.55
N ASN A 267 -3.81 -2.68 -23.12
CA ASN A 267 -3.34 -1.52 -22.37
C ASN A 267 -4.46 -0.68 -21.75
N SER A 268 -5.68 -0.74 -22.27
CA SER A 268 -6.84 -0.06 -21.68
C SER A 268 -7.30 -0.68 -20.36
N GLN A 269 -6.80 -1.88 -20.04
CA GLN A 269 -7.08 -2.62 -18.79
C GLN A 269 -5.97 -2.44 -17.75
N ASN A 270 -4.93 -1.65 -18.05
CA ASN A 270 -3.86 -1.38 -17.10
C ASN A 270 -4.40 -0.71 -15.85
N GLN A 271 -3.82 -1.08 -14.71
CA GLN A 271 -4.20 -0.54 -13.41
C GLN A 271 -3.08 0.31 -12.81
N GLY A 272 -3.47 1.44 -12.25
CA GLY A 272 -2.59 2.38 -11.57
C GLY A 272 -3.39 3.59 -11.13
N VAL A 273 -2.77 4.49 -10.39
CA VAL A 273 -3.41 5.77 -10.05
C VAL A 273 -3.53 6.60 -11.33
N ALA A 274 -4.72 7.14 -11.59
CA ALA A 274 -4.96 7.97 -12.75
C ALA A 274 -4.08 9.23 -12.72
N ALA A 275 -3.42 9.54 -13.83
CA ALA A 275 -2.63 10.76 -13.93
C ALA A 275 -3.55 11.98 -13.92
N ASP A 276 -3.27 12.94 -13.03
CA ASP A 276 -3.87 14.26 -13.08
C ASP A 276 -2.86 15.25 -13.65
N THR A 277 -3.17 15.80 -14.82
CA THR A 277 -2.31 16.80 -15.48
C THR A 277 -2.51 18.21 -14.92
N GLN A 278 -3.50 18.43 -14.08
CA GLN A 278 -3.82 19.74 -13.50
C GLN A 278 -3.16 19.97 -12.15
N THR A 279 -2.84 18.91 -11.42
CA THR A 279 -2.10 19.00 -10.17
C THR A 279 -0.71 18.41 -10.33
N ASP A 280 0.31 19.03 -9.71
CA ASP A 280 1.67 18.50 -9.73
C ASP A 280 1.79 17.17 -8.97
N GLU A 281 0.86 16.90 -8.07
CA GLU A 281 0.89 15.74 -7.17
C GLU A 281 0.68 14.41 -7.91
N PHE A 282 -0.19 14.39 -8.92
CA PHE A 282 -0.48 13.19 -9.73
C PHE A 282 0.01 13.32 -11.18
N ASN A 283 0.86 14.31 -11.46
CA ASN A 283 1.41 14.48 -12.80
C ASN A 283 2.66 13.61 -13.00
N TYR A 284 2.46 12.32 -13.19
CA TYR A 284 3.54 11.34 -13.34
C TYR A 284 4.38 11.55 -14.61
N GLY A 285 3.77 12.02 -15.67
CA GLY A 285 4.48 12.35 -16.91
C GLY A 285 5.55 13.41 -16.68
N LYS A 286 5.20 14.48 -15.94
CA LYS A 286 6.14 15.52 -15.53
C LYS A 286 7.21 14.96 -14.59
N SER A 287 6.81 14.15 -13.61
CA SER A 287 7.72 13.55 -12.63
C SER A 287 8.75 12.63 -13.29
N VAL A 288 8.33 11.75 -14.20
CA VAL A 288 9.24 10.88 -14.95
C VAL A 288 10.11 11.67 -15.92
N SER A 289 9.57 12.67 -16.60
CA SER A 289 10.33 13.56 -17.49
C SER A 289 11.42 14.32 -16.71
N GLN A 290 11.12 14.81 -15.51
CA GLN A 290 12.12 15.43 -14.63
C GLN A 290 13.21 14.45 -14.21
N ALA A 291 12.83 13.20 -13.88
CA ALA A 291 13.79 12.16 -13.52
C ALA A 291 14.72 11.80 -14.67
N LEU A 292 14.18 11.70 -15.89
CA LEU A 292 14.95 11.42 -17.09
C LEU A 292 15.86 12.59 -17.50
N SER A 293 15.37 13.83 -17.46
CA SER A 293 16.12 15.02 -17.85
C SER A 293 17.16 15.43 -16.82
N GLY A 294 16.86 15.29 -15.53
CA GLY A 294 17.78 15.62 -14.44
C GLY A 294 18.97 14.65 -14.31
N ASN A 295 18.84 13.47 -14.87
CA ASN A 295 19.89 12.43 -14.91
C ASN A 295 20.45 12.27 -16.33
N GLY A 296 20.93 13.35 -16.96
CA GLY A 296 21.58 13.30 -18.28
C GLY A 296 22.69 12.26 -18.46
N ASN A 297 22.83 11.37 -17.49
CA ASN A 297 23.80 10.28 -17.41
C ASN A 297 23.20 8.88 -17.64
N SER A 298 21.87 8.77 -17.79
CA SER A 298 21.23 7.48 -18.07
C SER A 298 21.17 7.27 -19.58
N SER A 299 21.65 6.13 -20.05
CA SER A 299 21.63 5.73 -21.45
C SER A 299 21.15 4.28 -21.56
N GLY A 300 20.69 3.89 -22.75
CA GLY A 300 20.51 2.47 -23.04
C GLY A 300 21.85 1.75 -22.93
N SER A 301 21.86 0.56 -22.33
CA SER A 301 23.10 -0.21 -22.22
C SER A 301 23.34 -0.99 -23.50
N GLN A 302 24.63 -1.33 -23.78
CA GLN A 302 24.97 -2.22 -24.87
C GLN A 302 24.31 -3.60 -24.70
N THR A 303 24.22 -4.08 -23.47
CA THR A 303 23.52 -5.35 -23.14
C THR A 303 22.06 -5.35 -23.59
N MET A 304 21.36 -4.22 -23.44
CA MET A 304 19.99 -4.09 -23.93
C MET A 304 19.92 -4.04 -25.46
N LEU A 305 20.85 -3.32 -26.08
CA LEU A 305 20.91 -3.23 -27.56
C LEU A 305 21.23 -4.58 -28.21
N ASP A 306 22.11 -5.36 -27.59
CA ASP A 306 22.49 -6.69 -28.07
C ASP A 306 21.35 -7.73 -27.90
N ALA A 307 20.39 -7.46 -27.00
CA ALA A 307 19.22 -8.31 -26.75
C ALA A 307 18.00 -7.97 -27.63
N MET A 308 18.02 -6.85 -28.34
CA MET A 308 16.95 -6.39 -29.26
C MET A 308 17.19 -6.89 -30.68
#